data_3939e8e2c95a170c0eebcee2e5ccde8c
#
_entry.id   3939e8e2c95a170c0eebcee2e5ccde8c
#
_cell.length_a   1.000
_cell.length_b   1.000
_cell.length_c   1.000
_cell.angle_alpha   90.00
_cell.angle_beta   90.00
_cell.angle_gamma   90.00
#
_symmetry.space_group_name_H-M   'P 1'
#
loop_
_entity.id
_entity.type
_entity.pdbx_description
1 polymer ?
#
loop_
_entity_poly.entity_id
_entity_poly.type
_entity_poly.pdbx_seq_one_letter_code
_entity_poly.pdbx_strand_id
1 'polypeptide(L)'
;MTAVFADTSYWIALTNVQDADHEKAEVFSASLKPRPVLTTEAVLIEYLNYFAGWGPRFRRAAAAAAVQAMMATGAVHIAAHSEQAFQIGLALYNARPDKGYSLTDCISMQTMRREGLTEALTSDRHFEQEGFRVLFRDA
;
A
#
# COMPACT_ATOMS: atom_id res chain seq x y z
N MET A 1 -8.03 16.22 8.38
CA MET A 1 -6.68 15.78 8.00
C MET A 1 -6.72 14.98 6.72
N THR A 2 -5.73 15.22 5.88
CA THR A 2 -5.65 14.55 4.58
C THR A 2 -5.29 13.08 4.75
N ALA A 3 -6.03 12.19 4.11
CA ALA A 3 -5.72 10.77 4.12
C ALA A 3 -4.44 10.49 3.33
N VAL A 4 -3.79 9.38 3.65
CA VAL A 4 -2.65 8.85 2.90
C VAL A 4 -2.99 7.47 2.37
N PHE A 5 -2.37 7.11 1.26
CA PHE A 5 -2.51 5.78 0.69
C PHE A 5 -1.39 4.89 1.20
N ALA A 6 -1.71 3.69 1.66
CA ALA A 6 -0.73 2.70 2.09
C ALA A 6 -0.50 1.67 0.99
N ASP A 7 0.70 1.67 0.42
CA ASP A 7 1.15 0.70 -0.56
C ASP A 7 1.60 -0.59 0.11
N THR A 8 1.78 -1.63 -0.66
CA THR A 8 2.24 -2.94 -0.19
C THR A 8 3.52 -2.84 0.64
N SER A 9 4.48 -2.01 0.22
CA SER A 9 5.76 -1.86 0.93
C SER A 9 5.60 -1.36 2.36
N TYR A 10 4.58 -0.54 2.63
CA TYR A 10 4.30 -0.09 4.00
C TYR A 10 3.89 -1.24 4.91
N TRP A 11 2.97 -2.08 4.44
CA TRP A 11 2.50 -3.23 5.23
C TRP A 11 3.60 -4.25 5.44
N ILE A 12 4.43 -4.48 4.41
CA ILE A 12 5.61 -5.37 4.53
C ILE A 12 6.57 -4.80 5.57
N ALA A 13 6.86 -3.51 5.51
CA ALA A 13 7.80 -2.87 6.45
C ALA A 13 7.31 -2.95 7.89
N LEU A 14 6.02 -2.79 8.14
CA LEU A 14 5.46 -2.96 9.49
C LEU A 14 5.63 -4.38 10.01
N THR A 15 5.46 -5.38 9.16
CA THR A 15 5.46 -6.80 9.53
C THR A 15 6.87 -7.35 9.66
N ASN A 16 7.79 -6.92 8.82
CA ASN A 16 9.16 -7.41 8.78
C ASN A 16 10.09 -6.42 9.48
N VAL A 17 10.51 -6.75 10.70
CA VAL A 17 11.38 -5.89 11.51
C VAL A 17 12.75 -5.66 10.89
N GLN A 18 13.16 -6.47 9.92
CA GLN A 18 14.43 -6.33 9.22
C GLN A 18 14.30 -5.52 7.92
N ASP A 19 13.09 -5.09 7.57
CA ASP A 19 12.88 -4.25 6.39
C ASP A 19 13.57 -2.90 6.57
N ALA A 20 14.16 -2.38 5.49
CA ALA A 20 14.88 -1.11 5.53
C ALA A 20 13.99 0.06 5.98
N ASP A 21 12.69 -0.02 5.73
CA ASP A 21 11.73 1.03 6.06
C ASP A 21 10.92 0.73 7.33
N HIS A 22 11.27 -0.34 8.06
CA HIS A 22 10.52 -0.75 9.24
C HIS A 22 10.36 0.38 10.26
N GLU A 23 11.46 1.07 10.57
CA GLU A 23 11.44 2.15 11.57
C GLU A 23 10.55 3.31 11.12
N LYS A 24 10.65 3.71 9.86
CA LYS A 24 9.80 4.77 9.30
C LYS A 24 8.32 4.41 9.36
N ALA A 25 8.00 3.15 9.03
CA ALA A 25 6.64 2.66 9.08
C ALA A 25 6.09 2.66 10.52
N GLU A 26 6.89 2.23 11.47
CA GLU A 26 6.50 2.24 12.88
C GLU A 26 6.29 3.66 13.40
N VAL A 27 7.17 4.58 13.08
CA VAL A 27 7.04 5.99 13.48
C VAL A 27 5.73 6.57 12.94
N PHE A 28 5.41 6.31 11.69
CA PHE A 28 4.14 6.78 11.14
C PHE A 28 2.94 6.14 11.85
N SER A 29 2.99 4.83 12.05
CA SER A 29 1.90 4.07 12.67
C SER A 29 1.64 4.52 14.12
N ALA A 30 2.69 4.91 14.84
CA ALA A 30 2.61 5.32 16.24
C ALA A 30 2.40 6.83 16.41
N SER A 31 2.15 7.57 15.35
CA SER A 31 2.00 9.02 15.40
C SER A 31 0.87 9.43 16.33
N LEU A 32 1.12 10.48 17.14
CA LEU A 32 0.12 11.06 18.03
C LEU A 32 -0.98 11.82 17.28
N LYS A 33 -0.74 12.14 16.00
CA LYS A 33 -1.72 12.78 15.13
C LYS A 33 -1.96 11.88 13.93
N PRO A 34 -2.70 10.78 14.13
CA PRO A 34 -2.91 9.81 13.06
C PRO A 34 -3.68 10.42 11.90
N ARG A 35 -3.23 10.12 10.70
CA ARG A 35 -3.94 10.47 9.47
C ARG A 35 -4.78 9.30 9.04
N PRO A 36 -5.94 9.52 8.41
CA PRO A 36 -6.70 8.43 7.82
C PRO A 36 -5.84 7.68 6.78
N VAL A 37 -5.94 6.37 6.77
CA VAL A 37 -5.18 5.52 5.85
C VAL A 37 -6.15 4.79 4.94
N LEU A 38 -5.88 4.88 3.64
CA LEU A 38 -6.59 4.14 2.60
C LEU A 38 -5.67 3.11 1.99
N THR A 39 -6.17 1.92 1.72
CA THR A 39 -5.49 0.90 0.93
C THR A 39 -6.51 0.21 0.03
N THR A 40 -6.10 -0.80 -0.73
CA THR A 40 -7.00 -1.58 -1.57
C THR A 40 -6.88 -3.07 -1.25
N GLU A 41 -7.92 -3.83 -1.63
CA GLU A 41 -7.82 -5.29 -1.55
C GLU A 41 -6.68 -5.83 -2.41
N ALA A 42 -6.41 -5.22 -3.57
CA ALA A 42 -5.29 -5.63 -4.43
C ALA A 42 -3.95 -5.52 -3.71
N VAL A 43 -3.73 -4.42 -2.97
CA VAL A 43 -2.53 -4.25 -2.14
C VAL A 43 -2.47 -5.33 -1.05
N LEU A 44 -3.58 -5.61 -0.38
CA LEU A 44 -3.59 -6.61 0.68
C LEU A 44 -3.34 -8.02 0.15
N ILE A 45 -3.83 -8.33 -1.04
CA ILE A 45 -3.51 -9.60 -1.72
C ILE A 45 -2.01 -9.71 -1.98
N GLU A 46 -1.40 -8.66 -2.53
CA GLU A 46 0.04 -8.64 -2.79
C GLU A 46 0.85 -8.79 -1.49
N TYR A 47 0.44 -8.10 -0.45
CA TYR A 47 1.05 -8.18 0.88
C TYR A 47 1.00 -9.61 1.45
N LEU A 48 -0.16 -10.25 1.42
CA LEU A 48 -0.31 -11.62 1.90
C LEU A 48 0.47 -12.61 1.04
N ASN A 49 0.50 -12.40 -0.27
CA ASN A 49 1.27 -13.24 -1.19
C ASN A 49 2.77 -13.12 -0.92
N TYR A 50 3.25 -11.94 -0.54
CA TYR A 50 4.67 -11.75 -0.21
C TYR A 50 5.13 -12.68 0.91
N PHE A 51 4.29 -12.90 1.93
CA PHE A 51 4.62 -13.77 3.06
C PHE A 51 4.10 -15.20 2.91
N ALA A 52 3.51 -15.55 1.79
CA ALA A 52 2.83 -16.85 1.62
C ALA A 52 3.78 -18.05 1.78
N GLY A 53 4.95 -17.99 1.18
CA GLY A 53 5.92 -19.09 1.24
C GLY A 53 7.34 -18.61 1.51
N TRP A 54 7.51 -17.36 1.90
CA TRP A 54 8.81 -16.77 2.11
C TRP A 54 9.02 -16.38 3.57
N GLY A 55 10.19 -16.74 4.11
CA GLY A 55 10.54 -16.38 5.47
C GLY A 55 9.87 -17.25 6.54
N PRO A 56 9.99 -16.85 7.80
CA PRO A 56 9.44 -17.62 8.91
C PRO A 56 7.91 -17.65 8.88
N ARG A 57 7.33 -18.78 9.32
CA ARG A 57 5.88 -18.97 9.37
C ARG A 57 5.15 -17.90 10.17
N PHE A 58 5.78 -17.38 11.24
CA PHE A 58 5.12 -16.38 12.07
C PHE A 58 4.82 -15.09 11.31
N ARG A 59 5.58 -14.77 10.26
CA ARG A 59 5.31 -13.58 9.44
C ARG A 59 4.05 -13.75 8.61
N ARG A 60 3.82 -14.94 8.07
CA ARG A 60 2.57 -15.26 7.39
C ARG A 60 1.37 -15.08 8.32
N ALA A 61 1.46 -15.64 9.52
CA ALA A 61 0.41 -15.52 10.52
C ALA A 61 0.21 -14.08 10.99
N ALA A 62 1.31 -13.33 11.18
CA ALA A 62 1.25 -11.92 11.57
C ALA A 62 0.58 -11.07 10.49
N ALA A 63 0.91 -11.31 9.22
CA ALA A 63 0.29 -10.59 8.11
C ALA A 63 -1.22 -10.88 8.03
N ALA A 64 -1.63 -12.14 8.15
CA ALA A 64 -3.03 -12.51 8.16
C ALA A 64 -3.78 -11.86 9.33
N ALA A 65 -3.19 -11.86 10.52
CA ALA A 65 -3.79 -11.23 11.70
C ALA A 65 -3.93 -9.71 11.51
N ALA A 66 -2.94 -9.07 10.89
CA ALA A 66 -2.98 -7.63 10.62
C ALA A 66 -4.15 -7.29 9.67
N VAL A 67 -4.33 -8.06 8.61
CA VAL A 67 -5.44 -7.83 7.66
C VAL A 67 -6.78 -8.05 8.36
N GLN A 68 -6.92 -9.11 9.15
CA GLN A 68 -8.14 -9.38 9.90
C GLN A 68 -8.47 -8.25 10.88
N ALA A 69 -7.46 -7.70 11.55
CA ALA A 69 -7.63 -6.57 12.46
C ALA A 69 -8.08 -5.31 11.71
N MET A 70 -7.49 -5.02 10.54
CA MET A 70 -7.92 -3.90 9.70
C MET A 70 -9.40 -4.01 9.34
N MET A 71 -9.83 -5.20 8.94
CA MET A 71 -11.22 -5.45 8.54
C MET A 71 -12.18 -5.33 9.73
N ALA A 72 -11.75 -5.81 10.90
CA ALA A 72 -12.59 -5.82 12.10
C ALA A 72 -12.75 -4.44 12.73
N THR A 73 -11.70 -3.63 12.75
CA THR A 73 -11.68 -2.35 13.46
C THR A 73 -12.09 -1.16 12.59
N GLY A 74 -11.98 -1.27 11.27
CA GLY A 74 -12.20 -0.14 10.38
C GLY A 74 -11.16 0.97 10.51
N ALA A 75 -10.02 0.69 11.16
CA ALA A 75 -8.95 1.69 11.35
C ALA A 75 -8.31 2.11 10.02
N VAL A 76 -8.39 1.24 9.02
CA VAL A 76 -7.90 1.47 7.67
C VAL A 76 -9.08 1.34 6.72
N HIS A 77 -9.26 2.31 5.83
CA HIS A 77 -10.28 2.17 4.78
C HIS A 77 -9.74 1.29 3.66
N ILE A 78 -10.41 0.18 3.42
CA ILE A 78 -10.02 -0.80 2.40
C ILE A 78 -10.97 -0.66 1.22
N ALA A 79 -10.47 -0.13 0.10
CA ALA A 79 -11.25 -0.06 -1.13
C ALA A 79 -11.39 -1.47 -1.72
N ALA A 80 -12.63 -1.89 -1.90
CA ALA A 80 -12.94 -3.22 -2.40
C ALA A 80 -12.48 -3.37 -3.87
N HIS A 81 -12.03 -4.56 -4.21
CA HIS A 81 -11.75 -4.90 -5.60
C HIS A 81 -13.04 -4.88 -6.41
N SER A 82 -12.96 -4.42 -7.66
CA SER A 82 -14.09 -4.40 -8.58
C SER A 82 -13.59 -4.57 -10.00
N GLU A 83 -14.49 -4.98 -10.90
CA GLU A 83 -14.19 -5.03 -12.32
C GLU A 83 -13.75 -3.67 -12.84
N GLN A 84 -14.43 -2.60 -12.39
CA GLN A 84 -14.09 -1.24 -12.80
C GLN A 84 -12.69 -0.85 -12.34
N ALA A 85 -12.31 -1.13 -11.10
CA ALA A 85 -10.98 -0.83 -10.58
C ALA A 85 -9.90 -1.59 -11.39
N PHE A 86 -10.17 -2.85 -11.73
CA PHE A 86 -9.28 -3.63 -12.57
C PHE A 86 -9.10 -2.99 -13.95
N GLN A 87 -10.20 -2.65 -14.61
CA GLN A 87 -10.16 -2.08 -15.97
C GLN A 87 -9.47 -0.71 -16.00
N ILE A 88 -9.73 0.15 -15.02
CA ILE A 88 -9.10 1.46 -14.93
C ILE A 88 -7.60 1.31 -14.66
N GLY A 89 -7.21 0.38 -13.79
CA GLY A 89 -5.81 0.07 -13.55
C GLY A 89 -5.12 -0.47 -14.79
N LEU A 90 -5.79 -1.37 -15.52
CA LEU A 90 -5.26 -1.94 -16.76
C LEU A 90 -5.06 -0.86 -17.82
N ALA A 91 -5.96 0.12 -17.90
CA ALA A 91 -5.81 1.23 -18.84
C ALA A 91 -4.53 2.04 -18.57
N LEU A 92 -4.22 2.32 -17.30
CA LEU A 92 -2.96 2.99 -16.94
C LEU A 92 -1.75 2.10 -17.23
N TYR A 93 -1.84 0.82 -16.93
CA TYR A 93 -0.80 -0.15 -17.24
C TYR A 93 -0.43 -0.10 -18.73
N ASN A 94 -1.43 -0.10 -19.60
CA ASN A 94 -1.21 -0.01 -21.05
C ASN A 94 -0.71 1.37 -21.49
N ALA A 95 -1.09 2.43 -20.79
CA ALA A 95 -0.69 3.80 -21.14
C ALA A 95 0.75 4.11 -20.73
N ARG A 96 1.38 3.28 -19.88
CA ARG A 96 2.74 3.47 -19.38
C ARG A 96 3.63 2.26 -19.65
N PRO A 97 3.78 1.84 -20.92
CA PRO A 97 4.51 0.59 -21.22
C PRO A 97 5.99 0.65 -20.86
N ASP A 98 6.56 1.84 -20.72
CA ASP A 98 7.99 2.06 -20.44
C ASP A 98 8.32 2.26 -18.96
N LYS A 99 7.31 2.31 -18.09
CA LYS A 99 7.56 2.68 -16.68
C LYS A 99 7.81 1.50 -15.75
N GLY A 100 7.41 0.30 -16.14
CA GLY A 100 7.58 -0.88 -15.30
C GLY A 100 6.63 -0.96 -14.11
N TYR A 101 5.54 -0.19 -14.12
CA TYR A 101 4.53 -0.27 -13.07
C TYR A 101 3.88 -1.66 -13.07
N SER A 102 3.68 -2.23 -11.88
CA SER A 102 2.85 -3.42 -11.76
C SER A 102 1.37 -3.03 -11.92
N LEU A 103 0.52 -4.02 -12.18
CA LEU A 103 -0.92 -3.75 -12.22
C LEU A 103 -1.44 -3.28 -10.86
N THR A 104 -0.90 -3.84 -9.77
CA THR A 104 -1.24 -3.38 -8.41
C THR A 104 -0.87 -1.91 -8.23
N ASP A 105 0.29 -1.47 -8.70
CA ASP A 105 0.68 -0.05 -8.69
C ASP A 105 -0.35 0.80 -9.43
N CYS A 106 -0.74 0.36 -10.62
CA CYS A 106 -1.71 1.09 -11.45
C CYS A 106 -3.07 1.20 -10.78
N ILE A 107 -3.55 0.13 -10.17
CA ILE A 107 -4.80 0.13 -9.40
C ILE A 107 -4.69 1.11 -8.23
N SER A 108 -3.57 1.07 -7.51
CA SER A 108 -3.31 1.98 -6.39
C SER A 108 -3.32 3.43 -6.82
N MET A 109 -2.60 3.76 -7.89
CA MET A 109 -2.50 5.14 -8.40
C MET A 109 -3.85 5.68 -8.85
N GLN A 110 -4.65 4.87 -9.53
CA GLN A 110 -5.97 5.29 -9.99
C GLN A 110 -6.96 5.41 -8.82
N THR A 111 -6.82 4.56 -7.82
CA THR A 111 -7.60 4.69 -6.57
C THR A 111 -7.26 5.99 -5.86
N MET A 112 -5.97 6.33 -5.77
CA MET A 112 -5.54 7.59 -5.18
C MET A 112 -6.14 8.78 -5.91
N ARG A 113 -6.12 8.77 -7.25
CA ARG A 113 -6.71 9.85 -8.05
C ARG A 113 -8.20 9.98 -7.82
N ARG A 114 -8.91 8.86 -7.79
CA ARG A 114 -10.36 8.86 -7.54
C ARG A 114 -10.69 9.47 -6.19
N GLU A 115 -9.88 9.17 -5.18
CA GLU A 115 -10.10 9.63 -3.81
C GLU A 115 -9.42 10.97 -3.50
N GLY A 116 -8.74 11.58 -4.47
CA GLY A 116 -8.07 12.85 -4.29
C GLY A 116 -6.85 12.80 -3.38
N LEU A 117 -6.18 11.65 -3.30
CA LEU A 117 -4.98 11.46 -2.47
C LEU A 117 -3.73 11.77 -3.29
N THR A 118 -2.78 12.44 -2.65
CA THR A 118 -1.51 12.84 -3.29
C THR A 118 -0.28 12.25 -2.62
N GLU A 119 -0.43 11.64 -1.45
CA GLU A 119 0.69 11.12 -0.67
C GLU A 119 0.54 9.62 -0.43
N ALA A 120 1.63 8.88 -0.61
CA ALA A 120 1.65 7.43 -0.43
C ALA A 120 2.72 7.01 0.58
N LEU A 121 2.34 6.08 1.45
CA LEU A 121 3.25 5.41 2.37
C LEU A 121 3.95 4.30 1.59
N THR A 122 5.05 4.65 0.97
CA THR A 122 5.87 3.76 0.15
C THR A 122 7.24 4.38 -0.07
N SER A 123 8.21 3.58 -0.45
CA SER A 123 9.51 4.03 -0.96
C SER A 123 9.64 3.85 -2.47
N ASP A 124 8.59 3.37 -3.13
CA ASP A 124 8.62 3.03 -4.55
C ASP A 124 8.60 4.28 -5.43
N ARG A 125 9.66 4.42 -6.24
CA ARG A 125 9.82 5.55 -7.18
C ARG A 125 8.72 5.63 -8.22
N HIS A 126 8.05 4.53 -8.53
CA HIS A 126 6.98 4.52 -9.51
C HIS A 126 5.90 5.53 -9.16
N PHE A 127 5.56 5.67 -7.87
CA PHE A 127 4.58 6.64 -7.43
C PHE A 127 5.05 8.08 -7.68
N GLU A 128 6.33 8.37 -7.47
CA GLU A 128 6.89 9.70 -7.80
C GLU A 128 6.81 9.98 -9.29
N GLN A 129 7.12 8.99 -10.13
CA GLN A 129 7.06 9.15 -11.58
C GLN A 129 5.65 9.49 -12.07
N GLU A 130 4.63 9.04 -11.35
CA GLU A 130 3.23 9.36 -11.67
C GLU A 130 2.72 10.64 -10.98
N GLY A 131 3.59 11.37 -10.28
CA GLY A 131 3.25 12.65 -9.69
C GLY A 131 2.80 12.63 -8.25
N PHE A 132 2.89 11.49 -7.56
CA PHE A 132 2.55 11.37 -6.15
C PHE A 132 3.76 11.65 -5.27
N ARG A 133 3.52 12.10 -4.03
CA ARG A 133 4.57 12.27 -3.04
C ARG A 133 4.78 10.96 -2.29
N VAL A 134 6.02 10.51 -2.24
CA VAL A 134 6.43 9.27 -1.59
C VAL A 134 7.03 9.59 -0.22
N LEU A 135 6.40 9.10 0.85
CA LEU A 135 6.73 9.53 2.21
C LEU A 135 7.97 8.86 2.81
N PHE A 136 8.41 7.73 2.27
CA PHE A 136 9.52 6.98 2.84
C PHE A 136 10.86 7.23 2.16
N ARG A 137 10.92 8.10 1.17
CA ARG A 137 12.16 8.31 0.44
C ARG A 137 13.10 9.31 1.07
N ASP A 138 12.55 10.37 1.61
CA ASP A 138 13.35 11.52 2.07
C ASP A 138 13.20 11.74 3.57
N ALA A 139 13.40 10.71 4.32
CA ALA A 139 13.36 10.83 5.76
C ALA A 139 14.69 11.30 6.31
#